data_9f0bdb01beae20ec6fa4b94339ee619d
#
_entry.id   9f0bdb01beae20ec6fa4b94339ee619d
#
_cell.length_a   1.000
_cell.length_b   1.000
_cell.length_c   1.000
_cell.angle_alpha   90.00
_cell.angle_beta   90.00
_cell.angle_gamma   90.00
#
_symmetry.space_group_name_H-M   'P 1'
#
loop_
_entity.id
_entity.type
_entity.pdbx_description
1 polymer ?
#
loop_
_entity_poly.entity_id
_entity_poly.type
_entity_poly.pdbx_seq_one_letter_code
_entity_poly.pdbx_strand_id
1 'polypeptide(L)'
;MTDSSFGVDAFLQKLKNFEISRNKLHFQSYSLSPFEKILDSFLEPNPHLLFRISVVGTNGKGSVSEFLSTLLSKIGNVGLYTSPHLFSFTERIKLNGNPISKEWINEWMESLPTKKRNDLHTLSYFEFLTLLAFVYFRECKTSYEVLEAGLGGRLDATKTSQPDFVVLTKVDLDHTEILGNSKEEILTEKLGIIAKSTKILFFMKQDGIDQKKIESILNNKYGLNPYIIGFDEEIERYTDYLSFNYQYSIFILKKLVTEKYLELYFQRVLEEMKIAPRPQGRIEILRKSPPMIYDVAHNPSALSFFLKSIMNLYPGIKWNCMIGTFPDKDTKSMLQTLIENEYIESIFQIVSSPFSSETIPNDKIYPIELYDISKKLQEEYPLLIVGSFRLRELLE
;
A
#
# COMPACT_ATOMS: atom_id res chain seq x y z
N MET A 1 39.37 -5.11 -11.62
CA MET A 1 38.15 -5.46 -12.36
C MET A 1 37.14 -5.92 -11.32
N THR A 2 36.29 -5.01 -10.86
CA THR A 2 35.22 -5.33 -9.91
C THR A 2 34.15 -6.06 -10.70
N ASP A 3 33.89 -7.29 -10.27
CA ASP A 3 32.88 -8.19 -10.85
C ASP A 3 31.50 -7.53 -10.72
N SER A 4 30.99 -6.95 -11.80
CA SER A 4 29.71 -6.21 -11.87
C SER A 4 28.47 -7.10 -11.69
N SER A 5 28.64 -8.35 -11.27
CA SER A 5 27.57 -9.34 -11.07
C SER A 5 26.95 -9.33 -9.65
N PHE A 6 27.37 -8.45 -8.75
CA PHE A 6 26.92 -8.43 -7.34
C PHE A 6 26.09 -7.21 -6.93
N GLY A 7 25.34 -6.60 -7.86
CA GLY A 7 24.44 -5.52 -7.53
C GLY A 7 23.15 -6.01 -6.86
N VAL A 8 22.51 -5.14 -6.06
CA VAL A 8 21.25 -5.43 -5.36
C VAL A 8 20.15 -5.97 -6.28
N ASP A 9 20.07 -5.51 -7.54
CA ASP A 9 19.10 -6.02 -8.52
C ASP A 9 19.27 -7.52 -8.79
N ALA A 10 20.52 -7.97 -9.01
CA ALA A 10 20.84 -9.38 -9.21
C ALA A 10 20.62 -10.22 -7.95
N PHE A 11 20.83 -9.62 -6.76
CA PHE A 11 20.52 -10.26 -5.49
C PHE A 11 19.00 -10.47 -5.33
N LEU A 12 18.19 -9.43 -5.54
CA LEU A 12 16.73 -9.47 -5.42
C LEU A 12 16.09 -10.51 -6.33
N GLN A 13 16.61 -10.70 -7.55
CA GLN A 13 16.11 -11.71 -8.50
C GLN A 13 16.29 -13.15 -7.98
N LYS A 14 17.21 -13.40 -7.06
CA LYS A 14 17.46 -14.73 -6.45
C LYS A 14 16.54 -15.01 -5.26
N LEU A 15 15.92 -13.99 -4.67
CA LEU A 15 15.05 -14.16 -3.52
C LEU A 15 13.69 -14.68 -3.91
N LYS A 16 13.09 -15.50 -3.05
CA LYS A 16 11.71 -15.95 -3.22
C LYS A 16 10.76 -14.78 -3.13
N ASN A 17 10.05 -14.48 -4.20
CA ASN A 17 9.08 -13.40 -4.24
C ASN A 17 7.64 -13.94 -4.16
N PHE A 18 7.07 -13.93 -2.97
CA PHE A 18 5.71 -14.40 -2.69
C PHE A 18 4.63 -13.41 -3.14
N GLU A 19 4.97 -12.17 -3.46
CA GLU A 19 4.05 -11.22 -4.08
C GLU A 19 3.66 -11.66 -5.49
N ILE A 20 4.54 -12.43 -6.16
CA ILE A 20 4.33 -12.98 -7.50
C ILE A 20 3.79 -14.42 -7.42
N SER A 21 4.36 -15.25 -6.55
CA SER A 21 4.08 -16.70 -6.44
C SER A 21 3.13 -17.03 -5.29
N ARG A 22 2.00 -16.37 -5.18
CA ARG A 22 1.03 -16.51 -4.10
C ARG A 22 0.58 -17.96 -3.91
N ASN A 23 1.05 -18.62 -2.84
CA ASN A 23 0.74 -20.00 -2.52
C ASN A 23 0.13 -20.10 -1.11
N LYS A 24 -1.15 -20.51 -1.03
CA LYS A 24 -1.91 -20.67 0.22
C LYS A 24 -1.23 -21.62 1.21
N LEU A 25 -0.69 -22.73 0.73
CA LEU A 25 -0.01 -23.72 1.58
C LEU A 25 1.23 -23.12 2.25
N HIS A 26 1.95 -22.27 1.55
CA HIS A 26 3.11 -21.60 2.11
C HIS A 26 2.70 -20.61 3.21
N PHE A 27 1.64 -19.83 3.00
CA PHE A 27 1.15 -18.88 4.00
C PHE A 27 0.70 -19.57 5.29
N GLN A 28 0.05 -20.73 5.19
CA GLN A 28 -0.40 -21.51 6.37
C GLN A 28 0.77 -22.07 7.19
N SER A 29 1.88 -22.43 6.56
CA SER A 29 3.08 -22.96 7.22
C SER A 29 4.12 -21.88 7.58
N TYR A 30 3.88 -20.62 7.15
CA TYR A 30 4.83 -19.53 7.34
C TYR A 30 4.88 -19.06 8.81
N SER A 31 6.11 -18.76 9.26
CA SER A 31 6.38 -18.21 10.59
C SER A 31 7.33 -17.02 10.48
N LEU A 32 7.08 -15.96 11.24
CA LEU A 32 7.97 -14.81 11.35
C LEU A 32 9.24 -15.09 12.14
N SER A 33 9.25 -16.15 12.97
CA SER A 33 10.38 -16.43 13.90
C SER A 33 11.75 -16.55 13.23
N PRO A 34 11.92 -17.15 12.04
CA PRO A 34 13.21 -17.11 11.35
C PRO A 34 13.64 -15.70 10.97
N PHE A 35 12.71 -14.89 10.46
CA PHE A 35 12.96 -13.49 10.11
C PHE A 35 13.32 -12.65 11.35
N GLU A 36 12.60 -12.81 12.46
CA GLU A 36 12.86 -12.11 13.73
C GLU A 36 14.29 -12.35 14.22
N LYS A 37 14.76 -13.60 14.19
CA LYS A 37 16.15 -13.94 14.58
C LYS A 37 17.21 -13.26 13.72
N ILE A 38 16.96 -13.17 12.42
CA ILE A 38 17.86 -12.45 11.50
C ILE A 38 17.82 -10.97 11.81
N LEU A 39 16.62 -10.39 11.92
CA LEU A 39 16.40 -8.98 12.22
C LEU A 39 17.14 -8.55 13.49
N ASP A 40 17.00 -9.32 14.58
CA ASP A 40 17.68 -9.06 15.87
C ASP A 40 19.21 -9.04 15.73
N SER A 41 19.77 -9.79 14.79
CA SER A 41 21.21 -9.80 14.53
C SER A 41 21.72 -8.56 13.80
N PHE A 42 20.83 -7.84 13.10
CA PHE A 42 21.15 -6.64 12.32
C PHE A 42 20.83 -5.34 13.04
N LEU A 43 19.81 -5.35 13.91
CA LEU A 43 19.29 -4.13 14.51
C LEU A 43 19.67 -4.01 15.98
N GLU A 44 20.16 -2.85 16.32
CA GLU A 44 20.15 -2.31 17.67
C GLU A 44 19.06 -1.25 17.80
N PRO A 45 18.60 -0.92 19.02
CA PRO A 45 17.59 0.12 19.22
C PRO A 45 17.98 1.44 18.54
N ASN A 46 17.01 2.12 17.94
CA ASN A 46 17.17 3.47 17.43
C ASN A 46 16.82 4.50 18.55
N PRO A 47 17.82 5.15 19.18
CA PRO A 47 17.56 6.08 20.30
C PRO A 47 16.88 7.38 19.84
N HIS A 48 16.80 7.65 18.54
CA HIS A 48 16.14 8.84 17.98
C HIS A 48 14.68 8.59 17.64
N LEU A 49 14.25 7.32 17.63
CA LEU A 49 12.88 6.95 17.27
C LEU A 49 11.91 7.33 18.37
N LEU A 50 10.92 8.15 18.05
CA LEU A 50 9.85 8.57 18.95
C LEU A 50 8.68 7.58 18.90
N PHE A 51 8.27 7.18 17.69
CA PHE A 51 7.24 6.15 17.49
C PHE A 51 7.20 5.58 16.08
N ARG A 52 6.50 4.44 15.97
CA ARG A 52 6.16 3.75 14.74
C ARG A 52 4.66 3.70 14.52
N ILE A 53 4.25 3.93 13.26
CA ILE A 53 2.87 3.75 12.80
C ILE A 53 2.85 2.62 11.78
N SER A 54 2.08 1.56 12.03
CA SER A 54 1.78 0.56 11.01
C SER A 54 0.42 0.84 10.38
N VAL A 55 0.38 0.84 9.03
CA VAL A 55 -0.85 1.05 8.26
C VAL A 55 -1.28 -0.27 7.63
N VAL A 56 -2.48 -0.73 7.99
CA VAL A 56 -3.06 -2.01 7.55
C VAL A 56 -4.47 -1.80 7.01
N GLY A 57 -4.90 -2.64 6.07
CA GLY A 57 -6.21 -2.55 5.43
C GLY A 57 -6.23 -3.26 4.09
N THR A 58 -7.32 -3.20 3.36
CA THR A 58 -7.40 -3.66 1.97
C THR A 58 -7.06 -2.50 1.03
N ASN A 59 -7.82 -1.43 1.07
CA ASN A 59 -7.69 -0.27 0.22
C ASN A 59 -7.26 0.97 1.04
N GLY A 60 -6.47 1.87 0.42
CA GLY A 60 -6.07 3.15 1.02
C GLY A 60 -4.77 3.12 1.83
N LYS A 61 -4.17 1.95 2.10
CA LYS A 61 -2.93 1.83 2.89
C LYS A 61 -1.81 2.77 2.41
N GLY A 62 -1.39 2.61 1.14
CA GLY A 62 -0.29 3.39 0.57
C GLY A 62 -0.55 4.90 0.59
N SER A 63 -1.79 5.34 0.26
CA SER A 63 -2.15 6.76 0.29
C SER A 63 -2.08 7.33 1.71
N VAL A 64 -2.62 6.62 2.71
CA VAL A 64 -2.58 7.04 4.11
C VAL A 64 -1.13 7.06 4.63
N SER A 65 -0.32 6.06 4.27
CA SER A 65 1.11 6.00 4.64
C SER A 65 1.89 7.19 4.08
N GLU A 66 1.72 7.51 2.80
CA GLU A 66 2.35 8.67 2.15
C GLU A 66 1.90 9.99 2.80
N PHE A 67 0.61 10.15 3.11
CA PHE A 67 0.10 11.35 3.76
C PHE A 67 0.66 11.52 5.18
N LEU A 68 0.65 10.46 5.99
CA LEU A 68 1.22 10.49 7.33
C LEU A 68 2.70 10.83 7.28
N SER A 69 3.47 10.20 6.40
CA SER A 69 4.90 10.49 6.22
C SER A 69 5.16 11.93 5.79
N THR A 70 4.41 12.43 4.80
CA THR A 70 4.54 13.81 4.31
C THR A 70 4.24 14.83 5.40
N LEU A 71 3.20 14.59 6.21
CA LEU A 71 2.83 15.48 7.31
C LEU A 71 3.87 15.45 8.42
N LEU A 72 4.30 14.27 8.86
CA LEU A 72 5.30 14.10 9.92
C LEU A 72 6.67 14.66 9.53
N SER A 73 7.03 14.64 8.22
CA SER A 73 8.30 15.20 7.74
C SER A 73 8.45 16.72 7.97
N LYS A 74 7.37 17.41 8.36
CA LYS A 74 7.41 18.82 8.77
C LYS A 74 7.97 19.04 10.17
N ILE A 75 8.11 17.98 10.97
CA ILE A 75 8.53 18.07 12.37
C ILE A 75 9.68 17.12 12.72
N GLY A 76 10.12 16.26 11.81
CA GLY A 76 11.26 15.37 12.07
C GLY A 76 11.60 14.47 10.89
N ASN A 77 12.64 13.67 11.06
CA ASN A 77 13.04 12.69 10.04
C ASN A 77 12.07 11.52 10.02
N VAL A 78 11.51 11.23 8.86
CA VAL A 78 10.51 10.18 8.67
C VAL A 78 11.01 9.12 7.73
N GLY A 79 11.05 7.87 8.19
CA GLY A 79 11.16 6.68 7.35
C GLY A 79 9.78 6.24 6.88
N LEU A 80 9.63 6.01 5.59
CA LEU A 80 8.42 5.46 4.98
C LEU A 80 8.73 4.15 4.28
N TYR A 81 7.98 3.09 4.61
CA TYR A 81 7.99 1.82 3.90
C TYR A 81 6.63 1.53 3.30
N THR A 82 6.56 1.31 1.98
CA THR A 82 5.33 1.05 1.22
C THR A 82 5.50 -0.11 0.25
N SER A 83 4.37 -0.69 -0.20
CA SER A 83 4.36 -1.75 -1.22
C SER A 83 3.02 -1.81 -1.97
N PRO A 84 3.04 -2.28 -3.23
CA PRO A 84 4.21 -2.50 -4.09
C PRO A 84 4.79 -1.18 -4.64
N HIS A 85 5.83 -1.25 -5.48
CA HIS A 85 6.36 -0.12 -6.24
C HIS A 85 5.75 -0.04 -7.65
N LEU A 86 5.92 1.13 -8.31
CA LEU A 86 5.51 1.36 -9.69
C LEU A 86 6.64 1.05 -10.67
N PHE A 87 7.84 1.59 -10.45
CA PHE A 87 8.99 1.47 -11.35
C PHE A 87 10.19 0.79 -10.71
N SER A 88 10.54 1.17 -9.49
CA SER A 88 11.73 0.69 -8.81
C SER A 88 11.44 0.27 -7.39
N PHE A 89 12.03 -0.85 -6.96
CA PHE A 89 11.92 -1.30 -5.57
C PHE A 89 12.43 -0.26 -4.55
N THR A 90 13.28 0.67 -4.98
CA THR A 90 13.78 1.78 -4.13
C THR A 90 12.67 2.73 -3.68
N GLU A 91 11.56 2.83 -4.45
CA GLU A 91 10.37 3.60 -4.09
C GLU A 91 9.71 3.11 -2.79
N ARG A 92 9.95 1.84 -2.41
CA ARG A 92 9.36 1.24 -1.21
C ARG A 92 9.95 1.77 0.08
N ILE A 93 11.18 2.31 0.04
CA ILE A 93 11.92 2.78 1.20
C ILE A 93 12.30 4.23 0.99
N LYS A 94 11.69 5.13 1.73
CA LYS A 94 11.91 6.57 1.57
C LYS A 94 12.33 7.21 2.90
N LEU A 95 13.21 8.20 2.82
CA LEU A 95 13.53 9.12 3.89
C LEU A 95 13.04 10.52 3.52
N ASN A 96 12.09 11.08 4.29
CA ASN A 96 11.51 12.40 4.02
C ASN A 96 11.03 12.54 2.56
N GLY A 97 10.41 11.49 1.99
CA GLY A 97 9.90 11.42 0.64
C GLY A 97 10.92 11.03 -0.43
N ASN A 98 12.22 10.97 -0.14
CA ASN A 98 13.27 10.59 -1.08
C ASN A 98 13.54 9.08 -1.02
N PRO A 99 13.50 8.36 -2.16
CA PRO A 99 13.82 6.95 -2.21
C PRO A 99 15.25 6.64 -1.79
N ILE A 100 15.47 5.46 -1.20
CA ILE A 100 16.80 4.92 -0.92
C ILE A 100 17.59 4.75 -2.23
N SER A 101 18.89 5.01 -2.22
CA SER A 101 19.72 4.78 -3.41
C SER A 101 20.23 3.34 -3.49
N LYS A 102 20.41 2.84 -4.72
CA LYS A 102 21.01 1.51 -4.95
C LYS A 102 22.48 1.46 -4.54
N GLU A 103 23.18 2.57 -4.66
CA GLU A 103 24.57 2.73 -4.26
C GLU A 103 24.71 2.48 -2.75
N TRP A 104 23.88 3.15 -1.94
CA TRP A 104 23.89 2.94 -0.49
C TRP A 104 23.61 1.47 -0.12
N ILE A 105 22.67 0.82 -0.81
CA ILE A 105 22.32 -0.59 -0.56
C ILE A 105 23.52 -1.49 -0.87
N ASN A 106 24.18 -1.27 -2.00
CA ASN A 106 25.35 -2.05 -2.42
C ASN A 106 26.51 -1.90 -1.42
N GLU A 107 26.84 -0.66 -1.04
CA GLU A 107 27.87 -0.36 -0.05
C GLU A 107 27.56 -1.01 1.30
N TRP A 108 26.30 -0.93 1.75
CA TRP A 108 25.88 -1.60 2.98
C TRP A 108 26.05 -3.12 2.88
N MET A 109 25.57 -3.75 1.80
CA MET A 109 25.72 -5.20 1.60
C MET A 109 27.17 -5.64 1.56
N GLU A 110 28.05 -4.87 0.92
CA GLU A 110 29.49 -5.14 0.84
C GLU A 110 30.19 -5.00 2.21
N SER A 111 29.75 -4.08 3.06
CA SER A 111 30.28 -3.85 4.40
C SER A 111 29.97 -5.00 5.38
N LEU A 112 28.98 -5.83 5.06
CA LEU A 112 28.54 -6.90 5.95
C LEU A 112 29.59 -8.04 6.09
N PRO A 113 29.78 -8.58 7.31
CA PRO A 113 30.51 -9.84 7.48
C PRO A 113 29.89 -10.97 6.67
N THR A 114 30.72 -11.92 6.19
CA THR A 114 30.26 -13.04 5.33
C THR A 114 29.05 -13.78 5.91
N LYS A 115 29.02 -14.02 7.22
CA LYS A 115 27.90 -14.69 7.88
C LYS A 115 26.60 -13.91 7.67
N LYS A 116 26.59 -12.62 7.99
CA LYS A 116 25.40 -11.78 7.82
C LYS A 116 24.94 -11.70 6.36
N ARG A 117 25.90 -11.64 5.43
CA ARG A 117 25.62 -11.65 3.99
C ARG A 117 24.94 -12.95 3.55
N ASN A 118 25.40 -14.09 4.11
CA ASN A 118 24.77 -15.39 3.85
C ASN A 118 23.34 -15.47 4.42
N ASP A 119 23.11 -14.90 5.61
CA ASP A 119 21.78 -14.87 6.23
C ASP A 119 20.76 -14.14 5.35
N LEU A 120 21.17 -13.08 4.60
CA LEU A 120 20.28 -12.37 3.67
C LEU A 120 19.70 -13.28 2.57
N HIS A 121 20.44 -14.30 2.11
CA HIS A 121 19.96 -15.24 1.07
C HIS A 121 18.84 -16.17 1.55
N THR A 122 18.60 -16.24 2.86
CA THR A 122 17.52 -17.05 3.43
C THR A 122 16.19 -16.31 3.50
N LEU A 123 16.21 -14.98 3.33
CA LEU A 123 15.04 -14.12 3.36
C LEU A 123 14.24 -14.21 2.07
N SER A 124 12.93 -14.00 2.20
CA SER A 124 12.08 -13.68 1.05
C SER A 124 12.35 -12.24 0.57
N TYR A 125 11.90 -11.92 -0.63
CA TYR A 125 11.98 -10.58 -1.21
C TYR A 125 11.40 -9.50 -0.27
N PHE A 126 10.22 -9.74 0.30
CA PHE A 126 9.56 -8.79 1.18
C PHE A 126 10.28 -8.66 2.55
N GLU A 127 10.74 -9.78 3.12
CA GLU A 127 11.53 -9.76 4.37
C GLU A 127 12.85 -9.01 4.21
N PHE A 128 13.54 -9.22 3.09
CA PHE A 128 14.79 -8.49 2.81
C PHE A 128 14.54 -6.97 2.71
N LEU A 129 13.51 -6.55 1.97
CA LEU A 129 13.19 -5.12 1.87
C LEU A 129 12.71 -4.53 3.20
N THR A 130 12.01 -5.30 4.03
CA THR A 130 11.61 -4.88 5.37
C THR A 130 12.83 -4.71 6.28
N LEU A 131 13.77 -5.67 6.28
CA LEU A 131 15.05 -5.56 7.00
C LEU A 131 15.83 -4.33 6.54
N LEU A 132 15.95 -4.15 5.22
CA LEU A 132 16.66 -3.03 4.61
C LEU A 132 16.07 -1.68 5.03
N ALA A 133 14.73 -1.58 5.07
CA ALA A 133 14.04 -0.38 5.55
C ALA A 133 14.41 -0.05 7.00
N PHE A 134 14.37 -1.02 7.91
CA PHE A 134 14.70 -0.80 9.31
C PHE A 134 16.17 -0.42 9.53
N VAL A 135 17.10 -1.06 8.81
CA VAL A 135 18.52 -0.70 8.86
C VAL A 135 18.73 0.72 8.37
N TYR A 136 18.15 1.07 7.21
CA TYR A 136 18.28 2.39 6.62
C TYR A 136 17.70 3.49 7.52
N PHE A 137 16.51 3.27 8.07
CA PHE A 137 15.86 4.23 8.95
C PHE A 137 16.67 4.47 10.23
N ARG A 138 17.25 3.42 10.80
CA ARG A 138 18.13 3.53 11.94
C ARG A 138 19.39 4.35 11.63
N GLU A 139 20.07 4.07 10.53
CA GLU A 139 21.26 4.82 10.10
C GLU A 139 20.96 6.29 9.82
N CYS A 140 19.78 6.56 9.23
CA CYS A 140 19.29 7.91 8.98
C CYS A 140 18.73 8.60 10.24
N LYS A 141 18.74 7.95 11.40
CA LYS A 141 18.25 8.49 12.70
C LYS A 141 16.83 9.04 12.58
N THR A 142 15.91 8.23 12.03
CA THR A 142 14.51 8.62 11.90
C THR A 142 13.88 8.85 13.27
N SER A 143 13.05 9.90 13.38
CA SER A 143 12.23 10.17 14.55
C SER A 143 10.89 9.47 14.47
N TYR A 144 10.40 9.26 13.25
CA TYR A 144 9.11 8.64 12.98
C TYR A 144 9.28 7.59 11.88
N GLU A 145 8.57 6.48 12.02
CA GLU A 145 8.54 5.43 10.98
C GLU A 145 7.09 5.11 10.64
N VAL A 146 6.74 5.16 9.36
CA VAL A 146 5.43 4.80 8.82
C VAL A 146 5.60 3.58 7.93
N LEU A 147 4.94 2.48 8.30
CA LEU A 147 5.14 1.16 7.71
C LEU A 147 3.82 0.64 7.14
N GLU A 148 3.72 0.50 5.83
CA GLU A 148 2.58 -0.15 5.18
C GLU A 148 2.75 -1.67 5.25
N ALA A 149 1.74 -2.39 5.75
CA ALA A 149 1.71 -3.84 5.69
C ALA A 149 1.49 -4.33 4.24
N GLY A 150 2.29 -5.28 3.80
CA GLY A 150 2.18 -5.84 2.46
C GLY A 150 0.94 -6.72 2.30
N LEU A 151 0.78 -7.74 3.15
CA LEU A 151 -0.32 -8.69 3.09
C LEU A 151 -0.82 -9.11 4.48
N GLY A 152 -2.12 -8.96 4.72
CA GLY A 152 -2.70 -9.32 6.01
C GLY A 152 -2.24 -8.41 7.13
N GLY A 153 -1.56 -8.95 8.13
CA GLY A 153 -0.99 -8.25 9.29
C GLY A 153 -0.32 -9.22 10.26
N ARG A 154 -0.99 -10.31 10.62
CA ARG A 154 -0.52 -11.30 11.61
C ARG A 154 0.83 -11.92 11.24
N LEU A 155 1.04 -12.21 9.98
CA LEU A 155 2.27 -12.81 9.42
C LEU A 155 3.05 -11.85 8.52
N ASP A 156 2.70 -10.56 8.54
CA ASP A 156 3.44 -9.56 7.79
C ASP A 156 4.78 -9.23 8.45
N ALA A 157 5.85 -9.13 7.66
CA ALA A 157 7.17 -8.86 8.18
C ALA A 157 7.25 -7.51 8.93
N THR A 158 6.42 -6.53 8.57
CA THR A 158 6.36 -5.23 9.25
C THR A 158 5.85 -5.32 10.69
N LYS A 159 5.17 -6.42 11.07
CA LYS A 159 4.75 -6.67 12.46
C LYS A 159 5.93 -6.73 13.42
N THR A 160 7.10 -7.19 12.96
CA THR A 160 8.31 -7.27 13.78
C THR A 160 8.79 -5.90 14.28
N SER A 161 8.30 -4.81 13.69
CA SER A 161 8.54 -3.45 14.14
C SER A 161 7.94 -3.13 15.51
N GLN A 162 6.97 -3.93 15.97
CA GLN A 162 6.20 -3.71 17.20
C GLN A 162 5.63 -2.28 17.28
N PRO A 163 4.68 -1.91 16.41
CA PRO A 163 4.24 -0.52 16.23
C PRO A 163 3.59 0.05 17.49
N ASP A 164 3.86 1.35 17.78
CA ASP A 164 3.19 2.11 18.83
C ASP A 164 1.74 2.44 18.45
N PHE A 165 1.51 2.71 17.16
CA PHE A 165 0.21 3.05 16.62
C PHE A 165 -0.10 2.18 15.40
N VAL A 166 -1.35 1.73 15.32
CA VAL A 166 -1.86 0.99 14.18
C VAL A 166 -2.99 1.78 13.54
N VAL A 167 -2.97 1.86 12.23
CA VAL A 167 -3.98 2.54 11.42
C VAL A 167 -4.65 1.52 10.52
N LEU A 168 -5.92 1.23 10.79
CA LEU A 168 -6.75 0.35 9.98
C LEU A 168 -7.53 1.20 8.97
N THR A 169 -7.22 1.04 7.69
CA THR A 169 -7.93 1.66 6.58
C THR A 169 -9.14 0.79 6.16
N LYS A 170 -9.69 1.01 4.97
CA LYS A 170 -10.83 0.23 4.46
C LYS A 170 -10.49 -1.27 4.39
N VAL A 171 -11.37 -2.12 4.93
CA VAL A 171 -11.32 -3.58 4.82
C VAL A 171 -12.38 -4.05 3.83
N ASP A 172 -11.96 -4.87 2.86
CA ASP A 172 -12.83 -5.46 1.87
C ASP A 172 -12.31 -6.83 1.43
N LEU A 173 -13.06 -7.53 0.58
CA LEU A 173 -12.62 -8.80 0.01
C LEU A 173 -11.47 -8.56 -0.97
N ASP A 174 -10.31 -9.10 -0.64
CA ASP A 174 -9.13 -9.20 -1.50
C ASP A 174 -8.23 -10.32 -0.95
N HIS A 175 -7.47 -10.99 -1.82
CA HIS A 175 -6.61 -12.11 -1.44
C HIS A 175 -7.36 -13.21 -0.64
N THR A 176 -8.60 -13.48 -1.04
CA THR A 176 -9.51 -14.38 -0.28
C THR A 176 -8.96 -15.77 -0.15
N GLU A 177 -8.18 -16.25 -1.12
CA GLU A 177 -7.50 -17.55 -1.07
C GLU A 177 -6.45 -17.66 0.05
N ILE A 178 -5.97 -16.53 0.58
CA ILE A 178 -4.94 -16.46 1.62
C ILE A 178 -5.51 -15.97 2.95
N LEU A 179 -6.26 -14.86 2.93
CA LEU A 179 -6.67 -14.13 4.13
C LEU A 179 -8.03 -14.58 4.69
N GLY A 180 -8.82 -15.30 3.88
CA GLY A 180 -10.15 -15.78 4.25
C GLY A 180 -11.25 -15.24 3.35
N ASN A 181 -12.42 -15.90 3.39
CA ASN A 181 -13.52 -15.68 2.45
C ASN A 181 -14.57 -14.66 2.96
N SER A 182 -14.32 -14.05 4.11
CA SER A 182 -15.21 -13.05 4.71
C SER A 182 -14.45 -11.82 5.16
N LYS A 183 -15.14 -10.66 5.22
CA LYS A 183 -14.56 -9.42 5.76
C LYS A 183 -14.08 -9.59 7.20
N GLU A 184 -14.74 -10.45 8.00
CA GLU A 184 -14.35 -10.73 9.37
C GLU A 184 -13.04 -11.52 9.47
N GLU A 185 -12.85 -12.53 8.65
CA GLU A 185 -11.59 -13.29 8.59
C GLU A 185 -10.44 -12.37 8.16
N ILE A 186 -10.65 -11.57 7.10
CA ILE A 186 -9.66 -10.61 6.61
C ILE A 186 -9.35 -9.55 7.68
N LEU A 187 -10.36 -9.00 8.35
CA LEU A 187 -10.18 -8.07 9.47
C LEU A 187 -9.33 -8.70 10.57
N THR A 188 -9.63 -9.94 10.92
CA THR A 188 -8.92 -10.68 11.95
C THR A 188 -7.45 -10.84 11.60
N GLU A 189 -7.10 -11.26 10.38
CA GLU A 189 -5.71 -11.36 9.92
C GLU A 189 -5.00 -9.99 9.95
N LYS A 190 -5.70 -8.91 9.59
CA LYS A 190 -5.14 -7.55 9.62
C LYS A 190 -4.88 -7.04 11.03
N LEU A 191 -5.82 -7.26 11.96
CA LEU A 191 -5.66 -6.88 13.37
C LEU A 191 -4.51 -7.65 14.06
N GLY A 192 -4.08 -8.78 13.50
CA GLY A 192 -2.92 -9.51 13.99
C GLY A 192 -1.58 -8.76 13.90
N ILE A 193 -1.52 -7.58 13.27
CA ILE A 193 -0.33 -6.71 13.27
C ILE A 193 -0.13 -6.02 14.62
N ILE A 194 -1.20 -5.87 15.40
CA ILE A 194 -1.17 -5.23 16.71
C ILE A 194 -0.24 -6.00 17.65
N ALA A 195 0.66 -5.29 18.31
CA ALA A 195 1.62 -5.81 19.27
C ALA A 195 1.24 -5.41 20.71
N LYS A 196 1.92 -5.98 21.70
CA LYS A 196 1.76 -5.57 23.11
C LYS A 196 2.20 -4.11 23.36
N SER A 197 3.11 -3.60 22.53
CA SER A 197 3.57 -2.21 22.53
C SER A 197 2.55 -1.23 21.96
N THR A 198 1.56 -1.69 21.22
CA THR A 198 0.59 -0.82 20.53
C THR A 198 -0.29 -0.09 21.55
N LYS A 199 -0.21 1.23 21.51
CA LYS A 199 -0.93 2.14 22.41
C LYS A 199 -2.32 2.48 21.88
N ILE A 200 -2.41 2.82 20.58
CA ILE A 200 -3.65 3.25 19.93
C ILE A 200 -3.84 2.50 18.61
N LEU A 201 -5.08 2.05 18.38
CA LEU A 201 -5.59 1.61 17.11
C LEU A 201 -6.56 2.66 16.57
N PHE A 202 -6.22 3.26 15.43
CA PHE A 202 -7.12 4.10 14.65
C PHE A 202 -7.84 3.25 13.60
N PHE A 203 -9.13 3.46 13.39
CA PHE A 203 -9.86 2.75 12.34
C PHE A 203 -10.85 3.65 11.61
N MET A 204 -11.03 3.42 10.31
CA MET A 204 -12.13 3.98 9.53
C MET A 204 -13.41 3.22 9.85
N LYS A 205 -14.46 3.89 10.33
CA LYS A 205 -15.77 3.28 10.48
C LYS A 205 -16.31 2.85 9.12
N GLN A 206 -16.84 1.65 9.05
CA GLN A 206 -17.34 1.04 7.83
C GLN A 206 -18.33 -0.08 8.12
N ASP A 207 -19.18 -0.43 7.15
CA ASP A 207 -20.23 -1.43 7.33
C ASP A 207 -19.69 -2.76 7.88
N GLY A 208 -20.29 -3.22 8.99
CA GLY A 208 -19.92 -4.45 9.67
C GLY A 208 -18.62 -4.39 10.46
N ILE A 209 -17.94 -3.25 10.53
CA ILE A 209 -16.72 -3.06 11.31
C ILE A 209 -16.86 -1.79 12.16
N ASP A 210 -17.18 -1.99 13.41
CA ASP A 210 -17.24 -0.98 14.45
C ASP A 210 -16.24 -1.28 15.58
N GLN A 211 -16.19 -0.40 16.56
CA GLN A 211 -15.30 -0.56 17.70
C GLN A 211 -15.56 -1.85 18.48
N LYS A 212 -16.82 -2.22 18.74
CA LYS A 212 -17.18 -3.43 19.48
C LYS A 212 -16.70 -4.71 18.80
N LYS A 213 -16.82 -4.76 17.46
CA LYS A 213 -16.33 -5.88 16.65
C LYS A 213 -14.82 -6.01 16.76
N ILE A 214 -14.09 -4.89 16.64
CA ILE A 214 -12.63 -4.84 16.77
C ILE A 214 -12.20 -5.29 18.18
N GLU A 215 -12.80 -4.73 19.24
CA GLU A 215 -12.54 -5.12 20.63
C GLU A 215 -12.76 -6.63 20.86
N SER A 216 -13.86 -7.16 20.35
CA SER A 216 -14.16 -8.59 20.44
C SER A 216 -13.07 -9.45 19.81
N ILE A 217 -12.61 -9.12 18.61
CA ILE A 217 -11.55 -9.86 17.92
C ILE A 217 -10.24 -9.77 18.70
N LEU A 218 -9.85 -8.56 19.12
CA LEU A 218 -8.59 -8.32 19.83
C LEU A 218 -8.54 -9.08 21.15
N ASN A 219 -9.59 -8.99 21.95
CA ASN A 219 -9.67 -9.68 23.24
C ASN A 219 -9.69 -11.20 23.08
N ASN A 220 -10.56 -11.74 22.20
CA ASN A 220 -10.79 -13.17 22.10
C ASN A 220 -9.65 -13.90 21.40
N LYS A 221 -9.04 -13.30 20.38
CA LYS A 221 -8.03 -13.97 19.55
C LYS A 221 -6.60 -13.60 19.91
N TYR A 222 -6.35 -12.38 20.35
CA TYR A 222 -4.99 -11.88 20.57
C TYR A 222 -4.68 -11.53 22.04
N GLY A 223 -5.69 -11.39 22.90
CA GLY A 223 -5.51 -10.99 24.28
C GLY A 223 -4.93 -9.58 24.41
N LEU A 224 -5.27 -8.68 23.48
CA LEU A 224 -4.76 -7.30 23.40
C LEU A 224 -5.89 -6.29 23.57
N ASN A 225 -5.59 -5.16 24.20
CA ASN A 225 -6.56 -4.11 24.49
C ASN A 225 -5.95 -2.70 24.30
N PRO A 226 -5.55 -2.30 23.07
CA PRO A 226 -5.11 -0.94 22.81
C PRO A 226 -6.28 0.05 22.93
N TYR A 227 -5.98 1.34 23.14
CA TYR A 227 -7.01 2.38 23.02
C TYR A 227 -7.50 2.46 21.56
N ILE A 228 -8.81 2.44 21.32
CA ILE A 228 -9.40 2.38 19.98
C ILE A 228 -10.09 3.69 19.65
N ILE A 229 -9.71 4.32 18.52
CA ILE A 229 -10.26 5.60 18.07
C ILE A 229 -10.81 5.45 16.67
N GLY A 230 -12.12 5.67 16.52
CA GLY A 230 -12.81 5.62 15.23
C GLY A 230 -12.76 6.97 14.51
N PHE A 231 -12.64 6.91 13.19
CA PHE A 231 -12.89 8.01 12.28
C PHE A 231 -14.28 7.82 11.65
N ASP A 232 -15.20 8.70 12.03
CA ASP A 232 -16.65 8.57 11.79
C ASP A 232 -17.14 9.44 10.62
N GLU A 233 -16.24 9.81 9.70
CA GLU A 233 -16.59 10.55 8.49
C GLU A 233 -16.98 9.59 7.36
N GLU A 234 -17.93 10.05 6.54
CA GLU A 234 -18.38 9.33 5.35
C GLU A 234 -17.60 9.80 4.12
N ILE A 235 -17.17 8.85 3.28
CA ILE A 235 -16.42 9.15 2.05
C ILE A 235 -17.23 10.02 1.07
N GLU A 236 -18.55 9.94 1.15
CA GLU A 236 -19.52 10.70 0.34
C GLU A 236 -19.40 12.22 0.53
N ARG A 237 -18.85 12.68 1.63
CA ARG A 237 -18.61 14.10 1.93
C ARG A 237 -17.41 14.68 1.18
N TYR A 238 -16.63 13.83 0.51
CA TYR A 238 -15.37 14.19 -0.13
C TYR A 238 -15.48 14.06 -1.65
N THR A 239 -14.79 14.94 -2.37
CA THR A 239 -14.79 14.96 -3.83
C THR A 239 -14.15 13.69 -4.39
N ASP A 240 -13.12 13.18 -3.73
CA ASP A 240 -12.40 11.98 -4.14
C ASP A 240 -11.87 11.20 -2.91
N TYR A 241 -11.53 9.94 -3.13
CA TYR A 241 -11.05 9.05 -2.08
C TYR A 241 -9.69 9.48 -1.50
N LEU A 242 -8.87 10.23 -2.25
CA LEU A 242 -7.59 10.74 -1.75
C LEU A 242 -7.83 11.84 -0.72
N SER A 243 -8.78 12.73 -0.98
CA SER A 243 -9.19 13.76 -0.03
C SER A 243 -9.72 13.15 1.27
N PHE A 244 -10.50 12.07 1.17
CA PHE A 244 -10.97 11.30 2.33
C PHE A 244 -9.79 10.68 3.13
N ASN A 245 -8.87 9.97 2.45
CA ASN A 245 -7.70 9.38 3.09
C ASN A 245 -6.79 10.43 3.73
N TYR A 246 -6.68 11.61 3.11
CA TYR A 246 -5.91 12.72 3.64
C TYR A 246 -6.53 13.26 4.94
N GLN A 247 -7.85 13.46 4.98
CA GLN A 247 -8.54 13.89 6.19
C GLN A 247 -8.43 12.85 7.31
N TYR A 248 -8.46 11.57 6.98
CA TYR A 248 -8.17 10.52 7.96
C TYR A 248 -6.76 10.66 8.54
N SER A 249 -5.77 10.92 7.70
CA SER A 249 -4.39 11.14 8.15
C SER A 249 -4.26 12.37 9.05
N ILE A 250 -4.93 13.48 8.69
CA ILE A 250 -5.02 14.69 9.53
C ILE A 250 -5.67 14.37 10.89
N PHE A 251 -6.78 13.63 10.88
CA PHE A 251 -7.48 13.22 12.09
C PHE A 251 -6.57 12.43 13.03
N ILE A 252 -5.84 11.43 12.50
CA ILE A 252 -4.89 10.63 13.28
C ILE A 252 -3.86 11.52 13.96
N LEU A 253 -3.21 12.41 13.21
CA LEU A 253 -2.15 13.27 13.75
C LEU A 253 -2.69 14.29 14.76
N LYS A 254 -3.88 14.86 14.54
CA LYS A 254 -4.56 15.70 15.54
C LYS A 254 -4.84 14.94 16.84
N LYS A 255 -5.24 13.67 16.74
CA LYS A 255 -5.43 12.82 17.92
C LYS A 255 -4.10 12.56 18.64
N LEU A 256 -3.01 12.30 17.90
CA LEU A 256 -1.69 12.12 18.51
C LEU A 256 -1.19 13.40 19.22
N VAL A 257 -1.54 14.59 18.73
CA VAL A 257 -1.30 15.86 19.44
C VAL A 257 -2.14 15.93 20.74
N THR A 258 -3.43 15.61 20.65
CA THR A 258 -4.34 15.63 21.80
C THR A 258 -3.90 14.66 22.90
N GLU A 259 -3.43 13.48 22.51
CA GLU A 259 -2.92 12.43 23.41
C GLU A 259 -1.45 12.68 23.84
N LYS A 260 -0.87 13.84 23.48
CA LYS A 260 0.48 14.30 23.85
C LYS A 260 1.65 13.44 23.32
N TYR A 261 1.44 12.73 22.22
CA TYR A 261 2.51 12.05 21.49
C TYR A 261 3.22 12.97 20.51
N LEU A 262 2.59 14.09 20.13
CA LEU A 262 3.13 15.14 19.28
C LEU A 262 2.96 16.51 19.96
N GLU A 263 3.89 17.42 19.64
CA GLU A 263 3.90 18.77 20.18
C GLU A 263 2.68 19.60 19.71
N LEU A 264 2.15 20.45 20.58
CA LEU A 264 0.95 21.24 20.32
C LEU A 264 1.08 22.18 19.11
N TYR A 265 2.29 22.70 18.84
CA TYR A 265 2.50 23.58 17.68
C TYR A 265 2.23 22.89 16.35
N PHE A 266 2.35 21.55 16.29
CA PHE A 266 2.09 20.78 15.06
C PHE A 266 0.63 20.89 14.62
N GLN A 267 -0.30 21.17 15.51
CA GLN A 267 -1.69 21.41 15.13
C GLN A 267 -1.82 22.56 14.12
N ARG A 268 -1.06 23.65 14.28
CA ARG A 268 -1.05 24.77 13.31
C ARG A 268 -0.52 24.32 11.94
N VAL A 269 0.54 23.52 11.93
CA VAL A 269 1.09 22.96 10.68
C VAL A 269 0.02 22.15 9.95
N LEU A 270 -0.75 21.31 10.65
CA LEU A 270 -1.84 20.53 10.08
C LEU A 270 -2.99 21.38 9.52
N GLU A 271 -3.28 22.53 10.16
CA GLU A 271 -4.33 23.47 9.71
C GLU A 271 -3.91 24.26 8.45
N GLU A 272 -2.63 24.53 8.27
CA GLU A 272 -2.09 25.21 7.10
C GLU A 272 -1.99 24.31 5.88
N MET A 273 -1.87 23.00 6.04
CA MET A 273 -1.76 22.03 4.96
C MET A 273 -3.14 21.67 4.37
N LYS A 274 -3.65 22.52 3.46
CA LYS A 274 -4.99 22.40 2.89
C LYS A 274 -5.06 21.48 1.67
N ILE A 275 -3.94 21.19 1.02
CA ILE A 275 -3.90 20.43 -0.24
C ILE A 275 -3.20 19.10 -0.01
N ALA A 276 -3.95 18.02 -0.26
CA ALA A 276 -3.39 16.68 -0.25
C ALA A 276 -2.39 16.51 -1.42
N PRO A 277 -1.14 16.06 -1.16
CA PRO A 277 -0.31 15.60 -2.25
C PRO A 277 -1.00 14.41 -2.95
N ARG A 278 -0.75 14.24 -4.25
CA ARG A 278 -1.26 13.08 -4.98
C ARG A 278 -0.15 12.02 -5.07
N PRO A 279 -0.28 10.89 -4.37
CA PRO A 279 0.65 9.78 -4.52
C PRO A 279 0.65 9.26 -5.96
N GLN A 280 1.81 8.87 -6.46
CA GLN A 280 1.92 8.25 -7.79
C GLN A 280 1.02 7.02 -7.90
N GLY A 281 0.42 6.82 -9.07
CA GLY A 281 -0.49 5.73 -9.31
C GLY A 281 -1.88 5.87 -8.64
N ARG A 282 -2.22 7.06 -8.15
CA ARG A 282 -3.52 7.34 -7.51
C ARG A 282 -4.16 8.59 -8.11
N ILE A 283 -5.23 8.42 -8.88
CA ILE A 283 -5.87 9.50 -9.67
C ILE A 283 -4.79 10.32 -10.37
N GLU A 284 -3.82 9.67 -10.99
CA GLU A 284 -2.67 10.29 -11.65
C GLU A 284 -3.09 10.83 -13.02
N ILE A 285 -2.97 12.15 -13.20
CA ILE A 285 -3.35 12.82 -14.45
C ILE A 285 -2.18 12.70 -15.42
N LEU A 286 -2.28 11.82 -16.41
CA LEU A 286 -1.27 11.62 -17.45
C LEU A 286 -1.41 12.63 -18.60
N ARG A 287 -2.64 13.03 -18.92
CA ARG A 287 -2.98 14.03 -19.93
C ARG A 287 -4.16 14.87 -19.47
N LYS A 288 -4.13 16.19 -19.72
CA LYS A 288 -5.19 17.10 -19.26
C LYS A 288 -6.35 17.24 -20.25
N SER A 289 -6.08 17.20 -21.56
CA SER A 289 -7.11 17.43 -22.57
C SER A 289 -6.80 16.64 -23.86
N PRO A 290 -7.69 15.74 -24.27
CA PRO A 290 -8.75 15.14 -23.42
C PRO A 290 -8.12 14.43 -22.21
N PRO A 291 -8.82 14.35 -21.07
CA PRO A 291 -8.20 13.84 -19.84
C PRO A 291 -7.88 12.35 -19.95
N MET A 292 -6.67 11.99 -19.50
CA MET A 292 -6.21 10.60 -19.33
C MET A 292 -5.75 10.44 -17.90
N ILE A 293 -6.36 9.48 -17.19
CA ILE A 293 -6.15 9.30 -15.75
C ILE A 293 -5.82 7.85 -15.46
N TYR A 294 -4.73 7.63 -14.75
CA TYR A 294 -4.29 6.33 -14.28
C TYR A 294 -4.56 6.13 -12.79
N ASP A 295 -5.01 4.95 -12.43
CA ASP A 295 -5.16 4.51 -11.04
C ASP A 295 -4.87 3.00 -10.89
N VAL A 296 -4.19 2.65 -9.81
CA VAL A 296 -3.83 1.25 -9.52
C VAL A 296 -4.98 0.42 -8.93
N ALA A 297 -6.22 0.89 -8.96
CA ALA A 297 -7.39 0.14 -8.51
C ALA A 297 -7.44 -1.24 -9.16
N HIS A 298 -7.30 -2.30 -8.34
CA HIS A 298 -7.12 -3.69 -8.79
C HIS A 298 -8.07 -4.68 -8.10
N ASN A 299 -9.10 -4.18 -7.45
CA ASN A 299 -10.23 -4.96 -6.93
C ASN A 299 -11.54 -4.18 -7.11
N PRO A 300 -12.71 -4.83 -7.07
CA PRO A 300 -13.99 -4.18 -7.35
C PRO A 300 -14.30 -2.97 -6.45
N SER A 301 -13.97 -3.06 -5.17
CA SER A 301 -14.19 -1.99 -4.21
C SER A 301 -13.32 -0.76 -4.52
N ALA A 302 -12.02 -0.94 -4.76
CA ALA A 302 -11.13 0.15 -5.16
C ALA A 302 -11.59 0.81 -6.46
N LEU A 303 -11.99 0.01 -7.45
CA LEU A 303 -12.50 0.51 -8.72
C LEU A 303 -13.76 1.35 -8.53
N SER A 304 -14.70 0.91 -7.70
CA SER A 304 -15.94 1.66 -7.41
C SER A 304 -15.64 3.01 -6.77
N PHE A 305 -14.70 3.09 -5.80
CA PHE A 305 -14.28 4.36 -5.20
C PHE A 305 -13.56 5.27 -6.20
N PHE A 306 -12.72 4.69 -7.06
CA PHE A 306 -12.06 5.44 -8.12
C PHE A 306 -13.07 6.03 -9.10
N LEU A 307 -14.00 5.24 -9.64
CA LEU A 307 -15.03 5.70 -10.57
C LEU A 307 -15.88 6.80 -9.95
N LYS A 308 -16.35 6.63 -8.70
CA LYS A 308 -17.10 7.65 -7.98
C LYS A 308 -16.31 8.96 -7.88
N SER A 309 -15.04 8.88 -7.55
CA SER A 309 -14.13 10.04 -7.47
C SER A 309 -14.00 10.75 -8.83
N ILE A 310 -13.86 9.97 -9.92
CA ILE A 310 -13.74 10.54 -11.28
C ILE A 310 -15.02 11.21 -11.70
N MET A 311 -16.19 10.62 -11.43
CA MET A 311 -17.48 11.23 -11.77
C MET A 311 -17.70 12.57 -11.01
N ASN A 312 -17.23 12.66 -9.77
CA ASN A 312 -17.27 13.91 -9.00
C ASN A 312 -16.28 14.97 -9.51
N LEU A 313 -15.07 14.57 -9.90
CA LEU A 313 -14.01 15.47 -10.39
C LEU A 313 -14.28 15.96 -11.83
N TYR A 314 -14.96 15.15 -12.64
CA TYR A 314 -15.20 15.41 -14.06
C TYR A 314 -16.66 15.14 -14.41
N PRO A 315 -17.62 15.92 -13.88
CA PRO A 315 -19.04 15.67 -14.08
C PRO A 315 -19.44 15.76 -15.56
N GLY A 316 -20.24 14.81 -16.01
CA GLY A 316 -20.79 14.77 -17.37
C GLY A 316 -19.84 14.26 -18.47
N ILE A 317 -18.59 13.95 -18.16
CA ILE A 317 -17.68 13.34 -19.13
C ILE A 317 -18.00 11.85 -19.28
N LYS A 318 -18.06 11.39 -20.52
CA LYS A 318 -18.08 9.97 -20.89
C LYS A 318 -16.65 9.50 -21.11
N TRP A 319 -16.36 8.28 -20.64
CA TRP A 319 -15.02 7.75 -20.59
C TRP A 319 -14.88 6.43 -21.34
N ASN A 320 -13.75 6.24 -22.00
CA ASN A 320 -13.24 4.92 -22.31
C ASN A 320 -12.39 4.42 -21.14
N CYS A 321 -12.35 3.12 -20.92
CA CYS A 321 -11.58 2.54 -19.83
C CYS A 321 -10.65 1.44 -20.36
N MET A 322 -9.36 1.55 -20.10
CA MET A 322 -8.38 0.49 -20.32
C MET A 322 -8.15 -0.24 -18.99
N ILE A 323 -8.33 -1.57 -19.00
CA ILE A 323 -8.17 -2.40 -17.81
C ILE A 323 -7.20 -3.55 -18.06
N GLY A 324 -6.24 -3.75 -17.14
CA GLY A 324 -5.36 -4.91 -17.10
C GLY A 324 -5.19 -5.40 -15.68
N THR A 325 -5.73 -6.57 -15.37
CA THR A 325 -5.69 -7.21 -14.04
C THR A 325 -4.83 -8.45 -14.05
N PHE A 326 -4.20 -8.81 -12.94
CA PHE A 326 -3.55 -10.11 -12.81
C PHE A 326 -4.56 -11.25 -12.61
N PRO A 327 -4.18 -12.51 -12.93
CA PRO A 327 -5.07 -13.67 -12.82
C PRO A 327 -5.60 -13.97 -11.41
N ASP A 328 -4.95 -13.46 -10.36
CA ASP A 328 -5.37 -13.60 -8.98
C ASP A 328 -6.44 -12.58 -8.54
N LYS A 329 -6.84 -11.69 -9.44
CA LYS A 329 -7.84 -10.64 -9.15
C LYS A 329 -9.21 -11.01 -9.69
N ASP A 330 -10.23 -10.48 -9.04
CA ASP A 330 -11.63 -10.66 -9.46
C ASP A 330 -11.94 -9.79 -10.69
N THR A 331 -11.37 -10.20 -11.83
CA THR A 331 -11.51 -9.50 -13.12
C THR A 331 -12.97 -9.38 -13.53
N LYS A 332 -13.78 -10.44 -13.34
CA LYS A 332 -15.20 -10.44 -13.73
C LYS A 332 -16.00 -9.38 -13.00
N SER A 333 -15.88 -9.31 -11.67
CA SER A 333 -16.59 -8.29 -10.90
C SER A 333 -16.11 -6.87 -11.23
N MET A 334 -14.82 -6.69 -11.57
CA MET A 334 -14.31 -5.40 -12.03
C MET A 334 -14.90 -5.01 -13.39
N LEU A 335 -14.95 -5.93 -14.36
CA LEU A 335 -15.59 -5.70 -15.65
C LEU A 335 -17.10 -5.40 -15.49
N GLN A 336 -17.79 -6.12 -14.62
CA GLN A 336 -19.21 -5.86 -14.32
C GLN A 336 -19.42 -4.44 -13.78
N THR A 337 -18.56 -4.00 -12.84
CA THR A 337 -18.59 -2.64 -12.30
C THR A 337 -18.42 -1.57 -13.39
N LEU A 338 -17.55 -1.82 -14.38
CA LEU A 338 -17.36 -0.90 -15.52
C LEU A 338 -18.55 -0.90 -16.47
N ILE A 339 -19.13 -2.07 -16.78
CA ILE A 339 -20.29 -2.21 -17.67
C ILE A 339 -21.51 -1.48 -17.11
N GLU A 340 -21.76 -1.63 -15.82
CA GLU A 340 -22.91 -1.04 -15.13
C GLU A 340 -22.79 0.48 -14.95
N ASN A 341 -21.60 1.03 -15.10
CA ASN A 341 -21.38 2.46 -15.00
C ASN A 341 -21.82 3.17 -16.30
N GLU A 342 -22.81 4.05 -16.18
CA GLU A 342 -23.39 4.78 -17.32
C GLU A 342 -22.43 5.76 -18.01
N TYR A 343 -21.34 6.17 -17.33
CA TYR A 343 -20.31 7.07 -17.86
C TYR A 343 -19.20 6.32 -18.60
N ILE A 344 -19.20 5.00 -18.61
CA ILE A 344 -18.24 4.19 -19.36
C ILE A 344 -18.83 3.76 -20.71
N GLU A 345 -18.20 4.21 -21.81
CA GLU A 345 -18.64 3.93 -23.18
C GLU A 345 -18.01 2.65 -23.72
N SER A 346 -16.68 2.50 -23.56
CA SER A 346 -15.93 1.35 -24.05
C SER A 346 -14.90 0.87 -23.03
N ILE A 347 -14.66 -0.44 -23.02
CA ILE A 347 -13.71 -1.11 -22.13
C ILE A 347 -12.66 -1.83 -22.97
N PHE A 348 -11.42 -1.34 -22.97
CA PHE A 348 -10.27 -1.99 -23.60
C PHE A 348 -9.62 -2.92 -22.61
N GLN A 349 -9.93 -4.20 -22.69
CA GLN A 349 -9.39 -5.21 -21.79
C GLN A 349 -8.07 -5.76 -22.33
N ILE A 350 -6.98 -5.62 -21.60
CA ILE A 350 -5.69 -6.21 -21.93
C ILE A 350 -5.73 -7.70 -21.59
N VAL A 351 -5.59 -8.56 -22.61
CA VAL A 351 -5.68 -10.03 -22.47
C VAL A 351 -4.34 -10.74 -22.61
N SER A 352 -3.27 -10.00 -22.93
CA SER A 352 -1.91 -10.56 -23.04
C SER A 352 -1.31 -10.87 -21.69
N SER A 353 -0.54 -11.96 -21.59
CA SER A 353 0.29 -12.24 -20.40
C SER A 353 1.20 -11.03 -20.05
N PRO A 354 1.34 -10.65 -18.78
CA PRO A 354 0.93 -11.36 -17.56
C PRO A 354 -0.49 -11.05 -17.05
N PHE A 355 -1.31 -10.34 -17.83
CA PHE A 355 -2.66 -9.98 -17.42
C PHE A 355 -3.66 -11.12 -17.64
N SER A 356 -4.80 -11.03 -16.98
CA SER A 356 -5.88 -12.00 -17.03
C SER A 356 -6.61 -11.92 -18.38
N SER A 357 -6.78 -13.06 -19.04
CA SER A 357 -7.67 -13.20 -20.21
C SER A 357 -9.13 -13.48 -19.83
N GLU A 358 -9.46 -13.54 -18.51
CA GLU A 358 -10.81 -13.76 -18.05
C GLU A 358 -11.70 -12.58 -18.41
N THR A 359 -12.79 -12.85 -19.15
CA THR A 359 -13.71 -11.82 -19.66
C THR A 359 -15.17 -12.23 -19.47
N ILE A 360 -16.08 -11.32 -19.75
CA ILE A 360 -17.53 -11.56 -19.80
C ILE A 360 -18.07 -11.05 -21.13
N PRO A 361 -19.03 -11.74 -21.76
CA PRO A 361 -19.62 -11.30 -23.03
C PRO A 361 -20.37 -9.98 -22.83
N ASN A 362 -19.94 -8.92 -23.53
CA ASN A 362 -20.61 -7.62 -23.52
C ASN A 362 -20.12 -6.75 -24.68
N ASP A 363 -21.01 -5.99 -25.31
CA ASP A 363 -20.71 -5.16 -26.48
C ASP A 363 -19.79 -3.97 -26.18
N LYS A 364 -19.65 -3.59 -24.91
CA LYS A 364 -18.70 -2.55 -24.47
C LYS A 364 -17.26 -3.05 -24.35
N ILE A 365 -17.01 -4.37 -24.30
CA ILE A 365 -15.69 -4.94 -24.06
C ILE A 365 -14.97 -5.24 -25.37
N TYR A 366 -13.79 -4.66 -25.52
CA TYR A 366 -12.87 -4.86 -26.66
C TYR A 366 -11.56 -5.44 -26.14
N PRO A 367 -11.29 -6.75 -26.34
CA PRO A 367 -10.00 -7.33 -26.02
C PRO A 367 -8.89 -6.67 -26.81
N ILE A 368 -7.79 -6.31 -26.15
CA ILE A 368 -6.61 -5.73 -26.78
C ILE A 368 -5.34 -6.46 -26.32
N GLU A 369 -4.32 -6.44 -27.16
CA GLU A 369 -2.99 -6.97 -26.86
C GLU A 369 -2.06 -5.85 -26.35
N LEU A 370 -0.93 -6.22 -25.73
CA LEU A 370 0.04 -5.23 -25.21
C LEU A 370 0.53 -4.23 -26.27
N TYR A 371 0.71 -4.68 -27.51
CA TYR A 371 1.16 -3.82 -28.61
C TYR A 371 0.10 -2.79 -29.06
N ASP A 372 -1.16 -2.97 -28.70
CA ASP A 372 -2.24 -2.01 -29.01
C ASP A 372 -2.27 -0.82 -28.03
N ILE A 373 -1.64 -0.94 -26.86
CA ILE A 373 -1.68 0.07 -25.80
C ILE A 373 -1.19 1.42 -26.32
N SER A 374 -0.01 1.47 -26.95
CA SER A 374 0.58 2.71 -27.47
C SER A 374 -0.35 3.43 -28.47
N LYS A 375 -1.07 2.67 -29.31
CA LYS A 375 -2.05 3.22 -30.23
C LYS A 375 -3.24 3.83 -29.47
N LYS A 376 -3.76 3.12 -28.44
CA LYS A 376 -4.87 3.61 -27.63
C LYS A 376 -4.53 4.87 -26.83
N LEU A 377 -3.29 5.01 -26.37
CA LEU A 377 -2.82 6.20 -25.65
C LEU A 377 -2.75 7.46 -26.53
N GLN A 378 -2.57 7.29 -27.86
CA GLN A 378 -2.52 8.39 -28.83
C GLN A 378 -3.90 8.89 -29.26
N GLU A 379 -4.97 8.12 -29.00
CA GLU A 379 -6.32 8.51 -29.39
C GLU A 379 -6.84 9.72 -28.58
N GLU A 380 -7.61 10.59 -29.24
CA GLU A 380 -8.10 11.87 -28.67
C GLU A 380 -9.48 11.71 -28.03
N TYR A 381 -9.57 10.91 -26.95
CA TYR A 381 -10.77 10.76 -26.13
C TYR A 381 -10.41 10.71 -24.64
N PRO A 382 -11.40 10.96 -23.72
CA PRO A 382 -11.19 10.73 -22.30
C PRO A 382 -10.91 9.26 -21.98
N LEU A 383 -9.81 8.97 -21.26
CA LEU A 383 -9.38 7.60 -20.99
C LEU A 383 -9.06 7.41 -19.51
N LEU A 384 -9.66 6.39 -18.92
CA LEU A 384 -9.27 5.83 -17.62
C LEU A 384 -8.40 4.60 -17.82
N ILE A 385 -7.37 4.45 -17.00
CA ILE A 385 -6.47 3.28 -17.03
C ILE A 385 -6.39 2.70 -15.63
N VAL A 386 -6.80 1.42 -15.47
CA VAL A 386 -6.95 0.78 -14.17
C VAL A 386 -6.51 -0.68 -14.14
N GLY A 387 -6.34 -1.25 -12.96
CA GLY A 387 -6.27 -2.70 -12.74
C GLY A 387 -4.94 -3.23 -12.18
N SER A 388 -3.83 -2.51 -12.36
CA SER A 388 -2.54 -3.00 -11.87
C SER A 388 -1.49 -1.89 -11.77
N PHE A 389 -0.59 -1.99 -10.78
CA PHE A 389 0.62 -1.17 -10.69
C PHE A 389 1.51 -1.32 -11.94
N ARG A 390 1.64 -2.52 -12.50
CA ARG A 390 2.49 -2.77 -13.67
C ARG A 390 2.01 -2.12 -14.96
N LEU A 391 0.76 -1.69 -15.03
CA LEU A 391 0.30 -0.92 -16.20
C LEU A 391 1.07 0.39 -16.35
N ARG A 392 1.52 0.99 -15.24
CA ARG A 392 2.22 2.28 -15.29
C ARG A 392 3.52 2.22 -16.09
N GLU A 393 4.26 1.12 -16.01
CA GLU A 393 5.48 0.89 -16.80
C GLU A 393 5.19 0.83 -18.32
N LEU A 394 4.00 0.36 -18.71
CA LEU A 394 3.59 0.23 -20.11
C LEU A 394 3.06 1.54 -20.72
N LEU A 395 2.94 2.61 -19.90
CA LEU A 395 2.41 3.89 -20.34
C LEU A 395 3.53 4.91 -20.69
N GLU A 396 4.79 4.53 -20.49
CA GLU A 396 5.98 5.27 -20.90
C GLU A 396 6.44 4.84 -22.28
#